data_4fc346e20fbe227c9469d47a3870c47f
#
_entry.id   4fc346e20fbe227c9469d47a3870c47f
#
_cell.length_a   1.000
_cell.length_b   1.000
_cell.length_c   1.000
_cell.angle_alpha   90.00
_cell.angle_beta   90.00
_cell.angle_gamma   90.00
#
_symmetry.space_group_name_H-M   'P 1'
#
loop_
_entity.id
_entity.type
_entity.pdbx_description
1 polymer ?
#
loop_
_entity_poly.entity_id
_entity_poly.type
_entity_poly.pdbx_seq_one_letter_code
_entity_poly.pdbx_strand_id
1 'polypeptide(L)'
;HGLGLNDAGVESVEVIKGPASLLYGSDALGGVLYFNPEKFATANTLSSNFEQKLFSNTLGSNSSLGLKTSSENWKFIGRGSYNTHSDYKVSNGDRVTNTRYNETDFKAGIGYQNSKISSVLRYNYNKLDLGIPEEGVAEQTKNKKTTYPKQGVFNNLLSLNNIFFFQNTKLDVDLGYIANDRSEFEDSELAVLHMKLNTFNYNAKFHFPKFGKIESIVGIQGMHQTNKNFGEEYLIPNAVTNDIGVFGTGNYEWKSNVLQAGLRFDNRTISTEEYGNVGEEGSFEAIDKAYNSFNASLGYKTNISDDLILRMNFASGFRAPNL
;
A
#
# COMPACT_ATOMS: atom_id res chain seq x y z
N HIS A 1 8.73 -11.96 1.14
CA HIS A 1 7.96 -11.18 0.16
C HIS A 1 7.85 -9.74 0.66
N GLY A 2 8.41 -8.75 -0.05
CA GLY A 2 8.35 -7.34 0.30
C GLY A 2 6.97 -6.73 0.02
N LEU A 3 6.73 -5.53 0.57
CA LEU A 3 5.50 -4.76 0.33
C LEU A 3 5.39 -4.21 -1.11
N GLY A 4 6.37 -4.47 -1.99
CA GLY A 4 6.42 -3.91 -3.35
C GLY A 4 6.61 -2.39 -3.38
N LEU A 5 7.17 -1.84 -2.30
CA LEU A 5 7.48 -0.42 -2.16
C LEU A 5 8.92 -0.28 -1.66
N ASN A 6 9.71 0.50 -2.38
CA ASN A 6 11.04 0.92 -1.95
C ASN A 6 10.93 2.05 -0.92
N ASP A 7 11.85 2.10 0.05
CA ASP A 7 11.89 3.12 1.12
C ASP A 7 12.34 4.50 0.62
N ALA A 8 13.03 4.58 -0.52
CA ALA A 8 13.45 5.84 -1.11
C ALA A 8 12.24 6.73 -1.45
N GLY A 9 12.20 7.95 -0.89
CA GLY A 9 11.08 8.87 -1.07
C GLY A 9 9.82 8.50 -0.28
N VAL A 10 9.95 7.75 0.81
CA VAL A 10 8.94 7.64 1.86
C VAL A 10 9.28 8.66 2.96
N GLU A 11 8.39 9.61 3.22
CA GLU A 11 8.60 10.65 4.24
C GLU A 11 8.49 10.08 5.65
N SER A 12 7.44 9.28 5.88
CA SER A 12 7.17 8.62 7.15
C SER A 12 6.22 7.43 6.99
N VAL A 13 6.21 6.56 7.98
CA VAL A 13 5.22 5.47 8.08
C VAL A 13 4.44 5.68 9.37
N GLU A 14 3.11 5.71 9.26
CA GLU A 14 2.20 5.85 10.39
C GLU A 14 1.44 4.55 10.63
N VAL A 15 1.24 4.21 11.89
CA VAL A 15 0.41 3.06 12.31
C VAL A 15 -0.89 3.61 12.87
N ILE A 16 -1.98 3.46 12.11
CA ILE A 16 -3.32 3.93 12.49
C ILE A 16 -4.06 2.77 13.15
N LYS A 17 -4.50 2.96 14.40
CA LYS A 17 -5.23 1.96 15.18
C LYS A 17 -6.51 2.54 15.78
N GLY A 18 -7.43 1.66 16.18
CA GLY A 18 -8.66 2.03 16.87
C GLY A 18 -9.74 2.59 15.94
N PRO A 19 -10.66 3.47 16.41
CA PRO A 19 -11.83 3.92 15.65
C PRO A 19 -11.51 4.54 14.28
N ALA A 20 -10.35 5.17 14.14
CA ALA A 20 -9.91 5.78 12.88
C ALA A 20 -9.65 4.74 11.77
N SER A 21 -9.34 3.48 12.12
CA SER A 21 -9.14 2.41 11.14
C SER A 21 -10.41 2.09 10.35
N LEU A 22 -11.59 2.39 10.90
CA LEU A 22 -12.89 2.20 10.25
C LEU A 22 -13.01 2.98 8.91
N LEU A 23 -12.26 4.08 8.75
CA LEU A 23 -12.21 4.86 7.51
C LEU A 23 -11.45 4.15 6.37
N TYR A 24 -10.68 3.09 6.67
CA TYR A 24 -9.79 2.44 5.71
C TYR A 24 -10.27 1.08 5.20
N GLY A 25 -11.41 0.60 5.67
CA GLY A 25 -12.05 -0.60 5.12
C GLY A 25 -12.07 -1.81 6.06
N SER A 26 -12.65 -2.90 5.56
CA SER A 26 -12.84 -4.16 6.31
C SER A 26 -11.52 -4.81 6.71
N ASP A 27 -10.47 -4.68 5.91
CA ASP A 27 -9.17 -5.30 6.17
C ASP A 27 -8.32 -4.56 7.24
N ALA A 28 -8.81 -3.41 7.72
CA ALA A 28 -8.16 -2.58 8.74
C ALA A 28 -8.37 -3.07 10.20
N LEU A 29 -8.76 -4.34 10.41
CA LEU A 29 -9.06 -4.93 11.74
C LEU A 29 -7.89 -4.76 12.73
N GLY A 30 -6.66 -5.03 12.30
CA GLY A 30 -5.44 -4.90 13.13
C GLY A 30 -4.85 -3.49 13.14
N GLY A 31 -5.36 -2.60 12.30
CA GLY A 31 -4.83 -1.26 12.03
C GLY A 31 -4.37 -1.10 10.57
N VAL A 32 -3.84 0.06 10.27
CA VAL A 32 -3.39 0.45 8.92
C VAL A 32 -1.95 0.96 8.98
N LEU A 33 -1.11 0.47 8.08
CA LEU A 33 0.19 1.07 7.79
C LEU A 33 0.00 2.12 6.70
N TYR A 34 0.20 3.37 7.06
CA TYR A 34 0.06 4.50 6.14
C TYR A 34 1.44 5.03 5.77
N PHE A 35 1.82 4.86 4.49
CA PHE A 35 3.08 5.34 3.96
C PHE A 35 2.89 6.76 3.40
N ASN A 36 3.40 7.75 4.11
CA ASN A 36 3.40 9.13 3.64
C ASN A 36 4.42 9.29 2.51
N PRO A 37 3.99 9.70 1.30
CA PRO A 37 4.91 9.94 0.21
C PRO A 37 5.76 11.19 0.46
N GLU A 38 6.92 11.27 -0.20
CA GLU A 38 7.79 12.43 -0.14
C GLU A 38 7.02 13.73 -0.44
N LYS A 39 7.23 14.75 0.38
CA LYS A 39 6.62 16.07 0.21
C LYS A 39 7.21 16.81 -0.97
N PHE A 40 6.38 17.54 -1.69
CA PHE A 40 6.84 18.48 -2.71
C PHE A 40 7.73 19.58 -2.10
N ALA A 41 8.48 20.27 -2.94
CA ALA A 41 9.25 21.44 -2.53
C ALA A 41 8.32 22.57 -2.02
N THR A 42 8.85 23.47 -1.20
CA THR A 42 8.16 24.72 -0.87
C THR A 42 7.94 25.57 -2.13
N ALA A 43 6.94 26.45 -2.11
CA ALA A 43 6.63 27.30 -3.26
C ALA A 43 7.86 28.10 -3.73
N ASN A 44 8.03 28.20 -5.04
CA ASN A 44 9.10 28.93 -5.70
C ASN A 44 10.53 28.45 -5.37
N THR A 45 10.67 27.14 -5.04
CA THR A 45 11.98 26.54 -4.79
C THR A 45 12.24 25.34 -5.69
N LEU A 46 13.53 25.10 -5.93
CA LEU A 46 14.07 23.88 -6.53
C LEU A 46 14.93 23.18 -5.49
N SER A 47 14.75 21.89 -5.30
CA SER A 47 15.53 21.10 -4.35
C SER A 47 15.94 19.77 -4.99
N SER A 48 17.15 19.33 -4.72
CA SER A 48 17.67 18.02 -5.10
C SER A 48 18.21 17.30 -3.87
N ASN A 49 18.12 15.98 -3.88
CA ASN A 49 18.67 15.12 -2.85
C ASN A 49 19.30 13.90 -3.51
N PHE A 50 20.56 13.64 -3.17
CA PHE A 50 21.23 12.38 -3.51
C PHE A 50 21.56 11.63 -2.23
N GLU A 51 21.23 10.35 -2.20
CA GLU A 51 21.52 9.45 -1.08
C GLU A 51 22.24 8.21 -1.59
N GLN A 52 23.29 7.82 -0.87
CA GLN A 52 24.05 6.60 -1.11
C GLN A 52 24.24 5.86 0.19
N LYS A 53 23.72 4.63 0.27
CA LYS A 53 23.94 3.69 1.40
C LYS A 53 24.81 2.54 0.93
N LEU A 54 25.81 2.15 1.72
CA LEU A 54 26.69 1.02 1.47
C LEU A 54 26.54 -0.01 2.58
N PHE A 55 26.48 -1.29 2.20
CA PHE A 55 26.22 -2.40 3.11
C PHE A 55 27.39 -3.40 3.09
N SER A 56 28.12 -3.52 4.20
CA SER A 56 29.28 -4.42 4.30
C SER A 56 28.90 -5.90 4.30
N ASN A 57 27.74 -6.27 4.84
CA ASN A 57 27.28 -7.66 4.90
C ASN A 57 27.04 -8.21 3.48
N THR A 58 26.22 -7.53 2.71
CA THR A 58 25.83 -7.94 1.35
C THR A 58 26.72 -7.35 0.26
N LEU A 59 27.74 -6.56 0.60
CA LEU A 59 28.52 -5.74 -0.35
C LEU A 59 27.60 -4.92 -1.25
N GLY A 60 26.45 -4.54 -0.70
CA GLY A 60 25.37 -3.89 -1.40
C GLY A 60 25.48 -2.38 -1.42
N SER A 61 24.72 -1.78 -2.32
CA SER A 61 24.56 -0.34 -2.39
C SER A 61 23.14 0.04 -2.75
N ASN A 62 22.61 1.06 -2.06
CA ASN A 62 21.35 1.71 -2.40
C ASN A 62 21.67 3.15 -2.80
N SER A 63 21.31 3.51 -4.01
CA SER A 63 21.53 4.85 -4.58
C SER A 63 20.19 5.47 -4.93
N SER A 64 19.98 6.72 -4.58
CA SER A 64 18.73 7.44 -4.87
C SER A 64 19.02 8.90 -5.21
N LEU A 65 18.36 9.39 -6.26
CA LEU A 65 18.40 10.79 -6.68
C LEU A 65 16.97 11.32 -6.79
N GLY A 66 16.67 12.37 -6.05
CA GLY A 66 15.39 13.07 -6.07
C GLY A 66 15.55 14.52 -6.53
N LEU A 67 14.60 14.96 -7.36
CA LEU A 67 14.46 16.35 -7.79
C LEU A 67 13.04 16.81 -7.53
N LYS A 68 12.85 17.98 -6.95
CA LYS A 68 11.53 18.55 -6.71
C LYS A 68 11.53 20.05 -6.85
N THR A 69 10.46 20.57 -7.42
CA THR A 69 10.24 22.00 -7.59
C THR A 69 8.78 22.35 -7.44
N SER A 70 8.50 23.57 -7.04
CA SER A 70 7.13 24.07 -6.92
C SER A 70 7.08 25.55 -7.28
N SER A 71 6.01 25.94 -7.97
CA SER A 71 5.57 27.33 -8.05
C SER A 71 4.48 27.58 -7.00
N GLU A 72 3.75 28.70 -7.12
CA GLU A 72 2.61 28.97 -6.25
C GLU A 72 1.50 27.92 -6.35
N ASN A 73 1.20 27.47 -7.58
CA ASN A 73 0.11 26.55 -7.84
C ASN A 73 0.57 25.15 -8.25
N TRP A 74 1.67 25.03 -8.99
CA TRP A 74 2.14 23.77 -9.53
C TRP A 74 3.31 23.19 -8.72
N LYS A 75 3.31 21.87 -8.57
CA LYS A 75 4.31 21.12 -7.82
C LYS A 75 4.76 19.92 -8.64
N PHE A 76 6.05 19.66 -8.67
CA PHE A 76 6.64 18.54 -9.39
C PHE A 76 7.67 17.84 -8.51
N ILE A 77 7.70 16.51 -8.61
CA ILE A 77 8.71 15.67 -7.97
C ILE A 77 9.03 14.49 -8.87
N GLY A 78 10.31 14.13 -8.94
CA GLY A 78 10.79 12.91 -9.56
C GLY A 78 11.90 12.29 -8.72
N ARG A 79 11.93 10.99 -8.57
CA ARG A 79 12.96 10.23 -7.86
C ARG A 79 13.24 8.94 -8.59
N GLY A 80 14.52 8.66 -8.83
CA GLY A 80 15.01 7.36 -9.26
C GLY A 80 15.85 6.73 -8.16
N SER A 81 15.75 5.40 -7.99
CA SER A 81 16.62 4.65 -7.10
C SER A 81 17.01 3.29 -7.67
N TYR A 82 18.18 2.82 -7.26
CA TYR A 82 18.72 1.53 -7.62
C TYR A 82 19.39 0.89 -6.42
N ASN A 83 18.95 -0.31 -6.07
CA ASN A 83 19.48 -1.12 -4.99
C ASN A 83 20.08 -2.40 -5.59
N THR A 84 21.28 -2.79 -5.14
CA THR A 84 21.92 -4.02 -5.59
C THR A 84 22.67 -4.67 -4.45
N HIS A 85 22.43 -5.94 -4.21
CA HIS A 85 22.99 -6.70 -3.10
C HIS A 85 23.46 -8.08 -3.57
N SER A 86 24.61 -8.53 -3.06
CA SER A 86 25.02 -9.92 -3.11
C SER A 86 24.39 -10.70 -1.97
N ASP A 87 24.61 -12.00 -1.93
CA ASP A 87 24.16 -12.88 -0.87
C ASP A 87 24.57 -12.36 0.53
N TYR A 88 23.64 -12.38 1.48
CA TYR A 88 23.92 -11.92 2.84
C TYR A 88 24.76 -12.94 3.62
N LYS A 89 25.56 -12.43 4.55
CA LYS A 89 26.38 -13.26 5.47
C LYS A 89 25.63 -13.55 6.75
N VAL A 90 25.77 -14.78 7.22
CA VAL A 90 25.38 -15.23 8.55
C VAL A 90 26.55 -15.07 9.55
N SER A 91 26.30 -15.36 10.83
CA SER A 91 27.24 -15.08 11.95
C SER A 91 28.60 -15.80 11.83
N ASN A 92 28.65 -16.99 11.21
CA ASN A 92 29.89 -17.74 10.97
C ASN A 92 30.71 -17.19 9.78
N GLY A 93 30.19 -16.20 9.05
CA GLY A 93 30.83 -15.56 7.92
C GLY A 93 30.44 -16.12 6.54
N ASP A 94 29.70 -17.23 6.49
CA ASP A 94 29.21 -17.83 5.25
C ASP A 94 28.09 -16.99 4.63
N ARG A 95 27.93 -17.11 3.31
CA ARG A 95 26.86 -16.46 2.57
C ARG A 95 25.73 -17.43 2.28
N VAL A 96 24.51 -17.02 2.51
CA VAL A 96 23.33 -17.81 2.13
C VAL A 96 23.11 -17.68 0.64
N THR A 97 23.26 -18.80 -0.05
CA THR A 97 23.24 -18.85 -1.53
C THR A 97 21.93 -18.32 -2.09
N ASN A 98 22.06 -17.50 -3.13
CA ASN A 98 20.96 -16.96 -3.91
C ASN A 98 19.96 -16.07 -3.15
N THR A 99 20.46 -15.35 -2.11
CA THR A 99 19.69 -14.29 -1.42
C THR A 99 19.92 -12.90 -2.03
N ARG A 100 20.69 -12.83 -3.11
CA ARG A 100 21.02 -11.62 -3.86
C ARG A 100 19.79 -11.04 -4.57
N TYR A 101 19.76 -9.71 -4.72
CA TYR A 101 18.68 -9.05 -5.41
C TYR A 101 19.12 -7.72 -6.05
N ASN A 102 18.33 -7.30 -7.02
CA ASN A 102 18.41 -5.97 -7.62
C ASN A 102 17.03 -5.34 -7.67
N GLU A 103 16.95 -4.07 -7.34
CA GLU A 103 15.71 -3.33 -7.34
C GLU A 103 15.90 -1.98 -8.03
N THR A 104 14.98 -1.65 -8.93
CA THR A 104 14.94 -0.36 -9.63
C THR A 104 13.59 0.30 -9.36
N ASP A 105 13.61 1.56 -8.95
CA ASP A 105 12.42 2.34 -8.70
C ASP A 105 12.45 3.66 -9.43
N PHE A 106 11.25 4.09 -9.84
CA PHE A 106 11.01 5.43 -10.31
C PHE A 106 9.71 5.96 -9.71
N LYS A 107 9.75 7.14 -9.11
CA LYS A 107 8.59 7.82 -8.53
C LYS A 107 8.47 9.19 -9.15
N ALA A 108 7.27 9.55 -9.56
CA ALA A 108 6.95 10.88 -10.08
C ALA A 108 5.68 11.42 -9.44
N GLY A 109 5.57 12.73 -9.34
CA GLY A 109 4.36 13.38 -8.85
C GLY A 109 4.18 14.76 -9.46
N ILE A 110 2.92 15.07 -9.76
CA ILE A 110 2.47 16.38 -10.22
C ILE A 110 1.35 16.83 -9.29
N GLY A 111 1.47 18.02 -8.73
CA GLY A 111 0.44 18.63 -7.90
C GLY A 111 -0.03 19.96 -8.48
N TYR A 112 -1.30 20.22 -8.36
CA TYR A 112 -1.91 21.51 -8.63
C TYR A 112 -2.78 21.94 -7.46
N GLN A 113 -2.68 23.19 -7.06
CA GLN A 113 -3.47 23.73 -5.94
C GLN A 113 -3.88 25.17 -6.20
N ASN A 114 -5.14 25.47 -5.91
CA ASN A 114 -5.65 26.83 -5.78
C ASN A 114 -6.67 26.89 -4.64
N SER A 115 -7.44 27.98 -4.51
CA SER A 115 -8.44 28.15 -3.44
C SER A 115 -9.63 27.18 -3.51
N LYS A 116 -9.87 26.51 -4.64
CA LYS A 116 -11.05 25.66 -4.87
C LYS A 116 -10.68 24.17 -4.98
N ILE A 117 -9.45 23.84 -5.38
CA ILE A 117 -9.03 22.47 -5.63
C ILE A 117 -7.57 22.27 -5.23
N SER A 118 -7.30 21.11 -4.66
CA SER A 118 -5.95 20.52 -4.56
C SER A 118 -5.98 19.16 -5.23
N SER A 119 -5.14 18.95 -6.25
CA SER A 119 -5.07 17.71 -7.02
C SER A 119 -3.62 17.24 -7.08
N VAL A 120 -3.39 15.96 -6.77
CA VAL A 120 -2.05 15.35 -6.80
C VAL A 120 -2.14 14.03 -7.55
N LEU A 121 -1.45 13.94 -8.67
CA LEU A 121 -1.21 12.70 -9.40
C LEU A 121 0.17 12.18 -9.04
N ARG A 122 0.28 10.89 -8.68
CA ARG A 122 1.55 10.21 -8.42
C ARG A 122 1.62 8.90 -9.19
N TYR A 123 2.81 8.60 -9.68
CA TYR A 123 3.15 7.34 -10.30
C TYR A 123 4.37 6.74 -9.62
N ASN A 124 4.31 5.45 -9.30
CA ASN A 124 5.43 4.69 -8.80
C ASN A 124 5.62 3.44 -9.66
N TYR A 125 6.84 3.24 -10.11
CA TYR A 125 7.32 2.03 -10.77
C TYR A 125 8.32 1.35 -9.87
N ASN A 126 8.19 0.05 -9.68
CA ASN A 126 9.14 -0.79 -8.96
C ASN A 126 9.37 -2.07 -9.75
N LYS A 127 10.64 -2.39 -9.98
CA LYS A 127 11.09 -3.66 -10.51
C LYS A 127 12.04 -4.30 -9.53
N LEU A 128 11.72 -5.51 -9.08
CA LEU A 128 12.52 -6.30 -8.16
C LEU A 128 12.86 -7.65 -8.82
N ASP A 129 14.15 -7.92 -8.97
CA ASP A 129 14.70 -9.22 -9.37
C ASP A 129 15.41 -9.83 -8.16
N LEU A 130 14.92 -10.94 -7.62
CA LEU A 130 15.49 -11.58 -6.44
C LEU A 130 15.73 -13.07 -6.67
N GLY A 131 16.83 -13.58 -6.11
CA GLY A 131 17.08 -15.02 -6.01
C GLY A 131 16.21 -15.63 -4.92
N ILE A 132 15.86 -16.89 -5.09
CA ILE A 132 15.17 -17.70 -4.09
C ILE A 132 16.22 -18.64 -3.49
N PRO A 133 16.52 -18.52 -2.17
CA PRO A 133 17.45 -19.44 -1.56
C PRO A 133 16.82 -20.83 -1.45
N GLU A 134 17.55 -21.83 -1.96
CA GLU A 134 17.30 -23.23 -1.68
C GLU A 134 18.12 -23.70 -0.48
N GLU A 135 18.09 -24.99 -0.15
CA GLU A 135 18.76 -25.50 1.03
C GLU A 135 20.28 -25.23 1.02
N GLY A 136 20.74 -24.56 2.07
CA GLY A 136 22.12 -24.54 2.47
C GLY A 136 23.00 -23.40 1.94
N VAL A 137 24.28 -23.52 2.26
CA VAL A 137 25.35 -22.56 1.98
C VAL A 137 26.25 -23.19 0.89
N ALA A 138 25.71 -23.41 -0.32
CA ALA A 138 26.39 -24.16 -1.35
C ALA A 138 27.45 -23.32 -2.08
N GLU A 139 27.16 -22.05 -2.41
CA GLU A 139 28.00 -21.18 -3.20
C GLU A 139 28.45 -19.94 -2.40
N GLN A 140 29.76 -19.71 -2.31
CA GLN A 140 30.33 -18.56 -1.60
C GLN A 140 30.70 -17.43 -2.58
N THR A 141 29.71 -16.87 -3.26
CA THR A 141 29.93 -15.82 -4.26
C THR A 141 29.68 -14.40 -3.74
N LYS A 142 30.32 -13.41 -4.36
CA LYS A 142 30.04 -11.98 -4.19
C LYS A 142 29.25 -11.41 -5.37
N ASN A 143 28.79 -12.27 -6.28
CA ASN A 143 28.00 -11.86 -7.42
C ASN A 143 26.66 -11.23 -6.95
N LYS A 144 26.17 -10.27 -7.72
CA LYS A 144 24.92 -9.56 -7.47
C LYS A 144 23.83 -9.93 -8.50
N LYS A 145 24.20 -10.66 -9.57
CA LYS A 145 23.24 -11.15 -10.55
C LYS A 145 22.53 -12.37 -9.97
N THR A 146 21.20 -12.33 -9.93
CA THR A 146 20.37 -13.45 -9.49
C THR A 146 20.56 -14.67 -10.39
N THR A 147 20.50 -15.86 -9.79
CA THR A 147 20.50 -17.16 -10.48
C THR A 147 19.19 -17.87 -10.20
N TYR A 148 18.95 -18.97 -10.86
CA TYR A 148 17.80 -19.83 -10.57
C TYR A 148 17.95 -20.56 -9.24
N PRO A 149 16.85 -20.85 -8.53
CA PRO A 149 15.52 -20.29 -8.78
C PRO A 149 15.47 -18.79 -8.46
N LYS A 150 14.67 -18.06 -9.20
CA LYS A 150 14.58 -16.59 -9.07
C LYS A 150 13.14 -16.11 -9.25
N GLN A 151 12.87 -14.92 -8.74
CA GLN A 151 11.60 -14.25 -8.90
C GLN A 151 11.78 -12.85 -9.48
N GLY A 152 10.91 -12.48 -10.40
CA GLY A 152 10.76 -11.14 -10.93
C GLY A 152 9.42 -10.55 -10.50
N VAL A 153 9.42 -9.32 -9.99
CA VAL A 153 8.22 -8.60 -9.60
C VAL A 153 8.23 -7.20 -10.21
N PHE A 154 7.15 -6.86 -10.89
CA PHE A 154 6.93 -5.52 -11.45
C PHE A 154 5.69 -4.91 -10.83
N ASN A 155 5.82 -3.72 -10.27
CA ASN A 155 4.71 -2.96 -9.73
C ASN A 155 4.59 -1.61 -10.45
N ASN A 156 3.38 -1.29 -10.90
CA ASN A 156 3.01 0.02 -11.35
C ASN A 156 1.86 0.51 -10.47
N LEU A 157 2.03 1.66 -9.85
CA LEU A 157 1.04 2.24 -8.96
C LEU A 157 0.77 3.68 -9.40
N LEU A 158 -0.45 3.94 -9.80
CA LEU A 158 -0.93 5.28 -10.14
C LEU A 158 -1.95 5.72 -9.10
N SER A 159 -1.80 6.91 -8.55
CA SER A 159 -2.76 7.48 -7.61
C SER A 159 -3.12 8.92 -7.96
N LEU A 160 -4.39 9.26 -7.81
CA LEU A 160 -4.93 10.59 -7.98
C LEU A 160 -5.70 10.97 -6.72
N ASN A 161 -5.20 11.97 -6.00
CA ASN A 161 -5.83 12.50 -4.80
C ASN A 161 -6.36 13.90 -5.10
N ASN A 162 -7.65 14.12 -4.92
CA ASN A 162 -8.31 15.40 -5.14
C ASN A 162 -9.02 15.86 -3.87
N ILE A 163 -8.91 17.14 -3.58
CA ILE A 163 -9.69 17.82 -2.55
C ILE A 163 -10.39 19.00 -3.21
N PHE A 164 -11.71 18.99 -3.21
CA PHE A 164 -12.54 20.08 -3.67
C PHE A 164 -13.02 20.89 -2.47
N PHE A 165 -12.67 22.16 -2.43
CA PHE A 165 -13.03 23.07 -1.34
C PHE A 165 -14.29 23.87 -1.72
N PHE A 166 -15.28 23.80 -0.87
CA PHE A 166 -16.48 24.63 -0.92
C PHE A 166 -16.44 25.59 0.28
N GLN A 167 -17.42 26.50 0.37
CA GLN A 167 -17.42 27.54 1.38
C GLN A 167 -17.17 27.01 2.82
N ASN A 168 -17.91 25.99 3.25
CA ASN A 168 -17.84 25.41 4.60
C ASN A 168 -17.71 23.89 4.58
N THR A 169 -17.43 23.29 3.41
CA THR A 169 -17.35 21.85 3.22
C THR A 169 -16.18 21.50 2.30
N LYS A 170 -15.82 20.25 2.28
CA LYS A 170 -14.90 19.71 1.27
C LYS A 170 -15.29 18.29 0.85
N LEU A 171 -14.93 17.94 -0.37
CA LEU A 171 -15.03 16.59 -0.91
C LEU A 171 -13.61 16.10 -1.20
N ASP A 172 -13.19 15.03 -0.53
CA ASP A 172 -11.95 14.32 -0.84
C ASP A 172 -12.29 13.15 -1.77
N VAL A 173 -11.57 13.00 -2.88
CA VAL A 173 -11.72 11.89 -3.83
C VAL A 173 -10.35 11.30 -4.14
N ASP A 174 -10.14 10.06 -3.75
CA ASP A 174 -8.92 9.31 -3.99
C ASP A 174 -9.21 8.18 -4.97
N LEU A 175 -8.40 8.08 -6.02
CA LEU A 175 -8.41 6.99 -7.00
C LEU A 175 -7.03 6.36 -7.03
N GLY A 176 -6.97 5.04 -7.12
CA GLY A 176 -5.73 4.29 -7.21
C GLY A 176 -5.85 3.14 -8.22
N TYR A 177 -4.78 2.90 -8.96
CA TYR A 177 -4.64 1.74 -9.81
C TYR A 177 -3.29 1.09 -9.56
N ILE A 178 -3.29 -0.21 -9.29
CA ILE A 178 -2.11 -1.03 -9.06
C ILE A 178 -2.11 -2.16 -10.10
N ALA A 179 -1.02 -2.26 -10.86
CA ALA A 179 -0.74 -3.42 -11.69
C ALA A 179 0.52 -4.11 -11.15
N ASN A 180 0.33 -5.30 -10.61
CA ASN A 180 1.40 -6.17 -10.15
C ASN A 180 1.54 -7.33 -11.13
N ASP A 181 2.77 -7.57 -11.60
CA ASP A 181 3.15 -8.69 -12.45
C ASP A 181 4.28 -9.45 -11.74
N ARG A 182 4.06 -10.73 -11.46
CA ARG A 182 4.96 -11.58 -10.70
C ARG A 182 5.24 -12.85 -11.45
N SER A 183 6.52 -13.15 -11.63
CA SER A 183 6.98 -14.37 -12.28
C SER A 183 8.01 -15.08 -11.41
N GLU A 184 7.93 -16.40 -11.36
CA GLU A 184 8.89 -17.28 -10.70
C GLU A 184 9.48 -18.27 -11.70
N PHE A 185 10.78 -18.47 -11.63
CA PHE A 185 11.58 -19.25 -12.56
C PHE A 185 12.39 -20.25 -11.74
N GLU A 186 12.26 -21.54 -12.02
CA GLU A 186 12.98 -22.59 -11.29
C GLU A 186 14.38 -22.83 -11.84
N ASP A 187 14.50 -23.19 -13.12
CA ASP A 187 15.75 -23.61 -13.75
C ASP A 187 15.98 -23.01 -15.14
N SER A 188 15.01 -22.35 -15.71
CA SER A 188 15.02 -21.83 -17.08
C SER A 188 14.41 -20.42 -17.18
N GLU A 189 14.43 -19.82 -18.38
CA GLU A 189 13.77 -18.55 -18.67
C GLU A 189 12.22 -18.67 -18.81
N LEU A 190 11.66 -19.91 -18.72
CA LEU A 190 10.22 -20.11 -18.68
C LEU A 190 9.73 -19.95 -17.25
N ALA A 191 8.75 -19.10 -17.06
CA ALA A 191 8.16 -18.88 -15.74
C ALA A 191 7.21 -20.05 -15.41
N VAL A 192 7.49 -20.77 -14.33
CA VAL A 192 6.60 -21.83 -13.80
C VAL A 192 5.38 -21.21 -13.15
N LEU A 193 5.56 -20.10 -12.42
CA LEU A 193 4.49 -19.28 -11.90
C LEU A 193 4.55 -17.91 -12.56
N HIS A 194 3.44 -17.47 -13.15
CA HIS A 194 3.30 -16.13 -13.68
C HIS A 194 1.89 -15.62 -13.39
N MET A 195 1.78 -14.58 -12.60
CA MET A 195 0.48 -14.05 -12.18
C MET A 195 0.44 -12.53 -12.30
N LYS A 196 -0.71 -11.99 -12.70
CA LYS A 196 -1.00 -10.56 -12.79
C LYS A 196 -2.17 -10.20 -11.91
N LEU A 197 -1.91 -9.32 -10.96
CA LEU A 197 -2.91 -8.77 -10.06
C LEU A 197 -3.13 -7.29 -10.40
N ASN A 198 -4.33 -6.96 -10.88
CA ASN A 198 -4.71 -5.59 -11.17
C ASN A 198 -5.78 -5.14 -10.17
N THR A 199 -5.57 -4.00 -9.55
CA THR A 199 -6.48 -3.46 -8.55
C THR A 199 -6.80 -2.01 -8.84
N PHE A 200 -8.08 -1.69 -8.94
CA PHE A 200 -8.59 -0.33 -8.97
C PHE A 200 -9.27 -0.02 -7.64
N ASN A 201 -8.87 1.06 -6.99
CA ASN A 201 -9.43 1.52 -5.73
C ASN A 201 -10.05 2.90 -5.88
N TYR A 202 -11.15 3.16 -5.17
CA TYR A 202 -11.74 4.47 -5.05
C TYR A 202 -12.18 4.75 -3.62
N ASN A 203 -12.10 6.02 -3.22
CA ASN A 203 -12.56 6.49 -1.92
C ASN A 203 -13.05 7.93 -2.08
N ALA A 204 -14.28 8.21 -1.67
CA ALA A 204 -14.84 9.55 -1.67
C ALA A 204 -15.37 9.87 -0.27
N LYS A 205 -14.96 11.02 0.28
CA LYS A 205 -15.34 11.49 1.62
C LYS A 205 -15.89 12.90 1.54
N PHE A 206 -17.13 13.07 1.95
CA PHE A 206 -17.76 14.37 2.07
C PHE A 206 -17.71 14.83 3.52
N HIS A 207 -17.06 15.96 3.76
CA HIS A 207 -16.96 16.61 5.06
C HIS A 207 -18.05 17.66 5.17
N PHE A 208 -19.01 17.43 6.07
CA PHE A 208 -20.10 18.36 6.31
C PHE A 208 -19.62 19.64 6.99
N PRO A 209 -20.37 20.75 6.84
CA PRO A 209 -20.12 21.94 7.65
C PRO A 209 -20.19 21.57 9.12
N LYS A 210 -19.31 22.18 9.92
CA LYS A 210 -19.36 21.99 11.38
C LYS A 210 -20.69 22.50 11.92
N PHE A 211 -21.48 21.60 12.51
CA PHE A 211 -22.75 21.94 13.17
C PHE A 211 -22.53 22.09 14.66
N GLY A 212 -22.41 23.32 15.13
CA GLY A 212 -22.06 23.63 16.51
C GLY A 212 -20.68 23.02 16.86
N LYS A 213 -20.69 21.96 17.67
CA LYS A 213 -19.48 21.23 18.11
C LYS A 213 -19.30 19.87 17.44
N ILE A 214 -20.12 19.59 16.43
CA ILE A 214 -20.12 18.32 15.71
C ILE A 214 -19.42 18.50 14.37
N GLU A 215 -18.40 17.67 14.10
CA GLU A 215 -17.81 17.46 12.80
C GLU A 215 -18.21 16.08 12.29
N SER A 216 -18.65 15.97 11.05
CA SER A 216 -19.10 14.71 10.49
C SER A 216 -18.59 14.49 9.06
N ILE A 217 -18.34 13.24 8.75
CA ILE A 217 -17.88 12.76 7.44
C ILE A 217 -18.77 11.61 7.05
N VAL A 218 -19.21 11.59 5.78
CA VAL A 218 -19.75 10.38 5.15
C VAL A 218 -18.90 10.04 3.96
N GLY A 219 -18.81 8.76 3.65
CA GLY A 219 -18.00 8.33 2.53
C GLY A 219 -18.43 7.00 1.93
N ILE A 220 -17.92 6.77 0.73
CA ILE A 220 -17.98 5.53 -0.01
C ILE A 220 -16.58 5.11 -0.40
N GLN A 221 -16.29 3.84 -0.30
CA GLN A 221 -14.99 3.26 -0.65
C GLN A 221 -15.22 1.94 -1.36
N GLY A 222 -14.35 1.60 -2.29
CA GLY A 222 -14.42 0.28 -2.92
C GLY A 222 -13.16 -0.10 -3.66
N MET A 223 -13.18 -1.34 -4.14
CA MET A 223 -12.10 -1.97 -4.88
C MET A 223 -12.66 -2.90 -5.93
N HIS A 224 -12.02 -2.93 -7.09
CA HIS A 224 -12.15 -3.97 -8.10
C HIS A 224 -10.78 -4.57 -8.34
N GLN A 225 -10.64 -5.88 -8.11
CA GLN A 225 -9.37 -6.59 -8.26
C GLN A 225 -9.55 -7.81 -9.15
N THR A 226 -8.62 -8.02 -10.06
CA THR A 226 -8.54 -9.21 -10.90
C THR A 226 -7.21 -9.91 -10.70
N ASN A 227 -7.22 -11.22 -10.49
CA ASN A 227 -6.05 -12.08 -10.57
C ASN A 227 -6.13 -12.97 -11.79
N LYS A 228 -5.04 -13.05 -12.57
CA LYS A 228 -4.93 -13.95 -13.72
C LYS A 228 -3.58 -14.64 -13.72
N ASN A 229 -3.59 -15.94 -13.95
CA ASN A 229 -2.41 -16.79 -14.05
C ASN A 229 -2.08 -17.07 -15.52
N PHE A 230 -0.78 -17.16 -15.82
CA PHE A 230 -0.21 -17.40 -17.14
C PHE A 230 0.89 -18.47 -17.11
N GLY A 231 1.34 -18.89 -15.91
CA GLY A 231 2.28 -19.98 -15.70
C GLY A 231 1.58 -21.33 -15.65
N GLU A 232 2.36 -22.39 -15.51
CA GLU A 232 1.86 -23.75 -15.31
C GLU A 232 1.37 -23.98 -13.87
N GLU A 233 1.99 -23.29 -12.91
CA GLU A 233 1.63 -23.37 -11.50
C GLU A 233 0.73 -22.20 -11.08
N TYR A 234 -0.32 -22.54 -10.34
CA TYR A 234 -1.24 -21.57 -9.77
C TYR A 234 -1.10 -21.55 -8.24
N LEU A 235 -0.67 -20.43 -7.69
CA LEU A 235 -0.61 -20.23 -6.24
C LEU A 235 -2.00 -19.87 -5.67
N ILE A 236 -2.78 -19.13 -6.44
CA ILE A 236 -4.16 -18.76 -6.19
C ILE A 236 -4.93 -18.83 -7.50
N PRO A 237 -6.24 -19.13 -7.51
CA PRO A 237 -7.00 -19.25 -8.75
C PRO A 237 -7.14 -17.91 -9.48
N ASN A 238 -7.50 -17.97 -10.77
CA ASN A 238 -8.04 -16.80 -11.45
C ASN A 238 -9.27 -16.31 -10.71
N ALA A 239 -9.34 -15.01 -10.46
CA ALA A 239 -10.38 -14.48 -9.61
C ALA A 239 -10.74 -13.02 -9.90
N VAL A 240 -11.95 -12.67 -9.54
CA VAL A 240 -12.44 -11.29 -9.47
C VAL A 240 -12.95 -11.02 -8.07
N THR A 241 -12.44 -9.98 -7.43
CA THR A 241 -12.90 -9.49 -6.12
C THR A 241 -13.44 -8.07 -6.26
N ASN A 242 -14.63 -7.82 -5.73
CA ASN A 242 -15.19 -6.49 -5.65
C ASN A 242 -15.55 -6.16 -4.21
N ASP A 243 -15.19 -4.95 -3.79
CA ASP A 243 -15.57 -4.38 -2.50
C ASP A 243 -16.36 -3.12 -2.70
N ILE A 244 -17.38 -2.92 -1.88
CA ILE A 244 -18.04 -1.63 -1.69
C ILE A 244 -18.34 -1.44 -0.20
N GLY A 245 -17.98 -0.29 0.34
CA GLY A 245 -18.26 0.10 1.71
C GLY A 245 -18.82 1.50 1.79
N VAL A 246 -19.80 1.70 2.65
CA VAL A 246 -20.37 3.01 2.98
C VAL A 246 -20.15 3.25 4.46
N PHE A 247 -19.69 4.44 4.81
CA PHE A 247 -19.37 4.78 6.20
C PHE A 247 -19.74 6.21 6.57
N GLY A 248 -19.95 6.40 7.87
CA GLY A 248 -20.13 7.71 8.46
C GLY A 248 -19.41 7.81 9.79
N THR A 249 -18.80 8.96 10.06
CA THR A 249 -18.16 9.26 11.35
C THR A 249 -18.58 10.62 11.85
N GLY A 250 -18.62 10.77 13.17
CA GLY A 250 -18.91 12.03 13.84
C GLY A 250 -17.99 12.25 15.04
N ASN A 251 -17.50 13.46 15.20
CA ASN A 251 -16.74 13.93 16.36
C ASN A 251 -17.52 15.01 17.07
N TYR A 252 -17.71 14.86 18.37
CA TYR A 252 -18.31 15.87 19.22
C TYR A 252 -17.29 16.36 20.25
N GLU A 253 -17.00 17.66 20.21
CA GLU A 253 -16.00 18.27 21.09
C GLU A 253 -16.65 19.20 22.11
N TRP A 254 -16.35 19.00 23.40
CA TRP A 254 -16.80 19.91 24.46
C TRP A 254 -15.73 20.02 25.55
N LYS A 255 -15.34 21.26 25.86
CA LYS A 255 -14.22 21.56 26.81
C LYS A 255 -12.97 20.76 26.41
N SER A 256 -12.48 19.89 27.30
CA SER A 256 -11.32 19.01 27.08
C SER A 256 -11.70 17.60 26.62
N ASN A 257 -12.97 17.36 26.26
CA ASN A 257 -13.48 16.05 25.90
C ASN A 257 -13.73 15.95 24.39
N VAL A 258 -13.48 14.78 23.83
CA VAL A 258 -13.83 14.42 22.46
C VAL A 258 -14.54 13.06 22.49
N LEU A 259 -15.75 13.01 21.95
CA LEU A 259 -16.46 11.78 21.65
C LEU A 259 -16.44 11.56 20.15
N GLN A 260 -15.99 10.39 19.72
CA GLN A 260 -15.95 9.98 18.33
C GLN A 260 -16.83 8.75 18.15
N ALA A 261 -17.70 8.75 17.14
CA ALA A 261 -18.50 7.58 16.77
C ALA A 261 -18.39 7.34 15.27
N GLY A 262 -18.47 6.08 14.86
CA GLY A 262 -18.43 5.69 13.46
C GLY A 262 -19.25 4.44 13.21
N LEU A 263 -19.86 4.38 12.02
CA LEU A 263 -20.60 3.23 11.50
C LEU A 263 -20.10 2.95 10.08
N ARG A 264 -20.04 1.67 9.73
CA ARG A 264 -19.63 1.22 8.40
C ARG A 264 -20.36 -0.05 8.02
N PHE A 265 -20.79 -0.11 6.76
CA PHE A 265 -21.29 -1.32 6.12
C PHE A 265 -20.40 -1.65 4.92
N ASP A 266 -20.02 -2.92 4.80
CA ASP A 266 -19.20 -3.42 3.69
C ASP A 266 -19.88 -4.63 3.05
N ASN A 267 -19.72 -4.74 1.72
CA ASN A 267 -20.01 -5.92 0.93
C ASN A 267 -18.76 -6.28 0.12
N ARG A 268 -18.31 -7.53 0.20
CA ARG A 268 -17.26 -8.12 -0.65
C ARG A 268 -17.82 -9.28 -1.43
N THR A 269 -17.60 -9.31 -2.74
CA THR A 269 -17.84 -10.46 -3.59
C THR A 269 -16.53 -11.03 -4.11
N ILE A 270 -16.42 -12.34 -4.11
CA ILE A 270 -15.26 -13.09 -4.65
C ILE A 270 -15.80 -14.15 -5.59
N SER A 271 -15.33 -14.13 -6.84
CA SER A 271 -15.62 -15.14 -7.84
C SER A 271 -14.29 -15.71 -8.35
N THR A 272 -14.15 -17.05 -8.33
CA THR A 272 -12.95 -17.76 -8.80
C THR A 272 -13.31 -18.69 -9.95
N GLU A 273 -12.35 -18.94 -10.84
CA GLU A 273 -12.43 -19.96 -11.87
C GLU A 273 -11.90 -21.31 -11.35
N GLU A 274 -12.44 -22.41 -11.83
CA GLU A 274 -11.88 -23.74 -11.58
C GLU A 274 -10.53 -23.92 -12.31
N TYR A 275 -9.65 -24.70 -11.70
CA TYR A 275 -8.37 -25.10 -12.30
C TYR A 275 -7.97 -26.50 -11.83
N GLY A 276 -7.48 -27.34 -12.76
CA GLY A 276 -7.08 -28.72 -12.46
C GLY A 276 -8.26 -29.67 -12.24
N ASN A 277 -7.97 -30.90 -11.85
CA ASN A 277 -9.00 -31.89 -11.54
C ASN A 277 -9.27 -31.90 -10.04
N VAL A 278 -10.55 -32.00 -9.67
CA VAL A 278 -10.98 -32.01 -8.27
C VAL A 278 -10.26 -33.13 -7.49
N GLY A 279 -9.58 -32.76 -6.43
CA GLY A 279 -8.83 -33.68 -5.54
C GLY A 279 -7.36 -33.86 -5.89
N GLU A 280 -6.86 -33.27 -6.96
CA GLU A 280 -5.42 -33.18 -7.27
C GLU A 280 -4.77 -32.01 -6.51
N GLU A 281 -3.50 -32.15 -6.16
CA GLU A 281 -2.72 -31.08 -5.53
C GLU A 281 -2.61 -29.90 -6.49
N GLY A 282 -2.86 -28.67 -5.99
CA GLY A 282 -2.86 -27.45 -6.79
C GLY A 282 -4.14 -27.20 -7.59
N SER A 283 -5.19 -28.05 -7.45
CA SER A 283 -6.50 -27.78 -8.05
C SER A 283 -7.32 -26.78 -7.24
N PHE A 284 -8.16 -26.00 -7.93
CA PHE A 284 -9.07 -25.04 -7.34
C PHE A 284 -10.50 -25.26 -7.84
N GLU A 285 -11.47 -25.17 -6.93
CA GLU A 285 -12.88 -25.17 -7.29
C GLU A 285 -13.36 -23.75 -7.62
N ALA A 286 -14.33 -23.65 -8.54
CA ALA A 286 -15.00 -22.38 -8.77
C ALA A 286 -15.82 -21.98 -7.53
N ILE A 287 -15.65 -20.75 -7.07
CA ILE A 287 -16.36 -20.18 -5.93
C ILE A 287 -17.03 -18.89 -6.37
N ASP A 288 -18.27 -18.69 -5.92
CA ASP A 288 -18.97 -17.42 -5.99
C ASP A 288 -19.56 -17.12 -4.61
N LYS A 289 -18.99 -16.17 -3.90
CA LYS A 289 -19.31 -15.83 -2.51
C LYS A 289 -19.50 -14.33 -2.32
N ALA A 290 -20.49 -13.98 -1.51
CA ALA A 290 -20.72 -12.63 -1.06
C ALA A 290 -20.66 -12.57 0.48
N TYR A 291 -19.93 -11.59 1.00
CA TYR A 291 -19.76 -11.34 2.42
C TYR A 291 -20.25 -9.94 2.76
N ASN A 292 -21.07 -9.84 3.79
CA ASN A 292 -21.57 -8.58 4.30
C ASN A 292 -21.10 -8.36 5.74
N SER A 293 -20.75 -7.12 6.08
CA SER A 293 -20.43 -6.79 7.45
C SER A 293 -20.95 -5.43 7.86
N PHE A 294 -21.29 -5.32 9.13
CA PHE A 294 -21.62 -4.06 9.78
C PHE A 294 -20.67 -3.85 10.94
N ASN A 295 -19.99 -2.69 10.94
CA ASN A 295 -18.98 -2.32 11.92
C ASN A 295 -19.34 -1.00 12.58
N ALA A 296 -19.01 -0.89 13.87
CA ALA A 296 -19.21 0.32 14.66
C ALA A 296 -17.96 0.63 15.48
N SER A 297 -17.75 1.89 15.76
CA SER A 297 -16.68 2.36 16.66
C SER A 297 -17.16 3.46 17.56
N LEU A 298 -16.62 3.49 18.79
CA LEU A 298 -16.87 4.54 19.78
C LEU A 298 -15.56 4.85 20.49
N GLY A 299 -15.14 6.11 20.45
CA GLY A 299 -13.94 6.61 21.10
C GLY A 299 -14.27 7.76 22.04
N TYR A 300 -13.63 7.78 23.18
CA TYR A 300 -13.71 8.88 24.14
C TYR A 300 -12.30 9.30 24.55
N LYS A 301 -12.04 10.61 24.49
CA LYS A 301 -10.81 11.23 24.97
C LYS A 301 -11.16 12.34 25.94
N THR A 302 -10.44 12.40 27.06
CA THR A 302 -10.52 13.51 28.01
C THR A 302 -9.15 13.82 28.61
N ASN A 303 -8.90 15.09 28.89
CA ASN A 303 -7.77 15.50 29.71
C ASN A 303 -8.24 15.51 31.18
N ILE A 304 -7.69 14.60 31.99
CA ILE A 304 -7.99 14.53 33.43
C ILE A 304 -7.25 15.66 34.17
N SER A 305 -6.02 15.93 33.72
CA SER A 305 -5.18 17.05 34.17
C SER A 305 -4.33 17.54 32.99
N ASP A 306 -3.50 18.56 33.21
CA ASP A 306 -2.58 19.08 32.19
C ASP A 306 -1.58 18.02 31.71
N ASP A 307 -1.23 17.07 32.58
CA ASP A 307 -0.25 16.01 32.29
C ASP A 307 -0.88 14.63 32.04
N LEU A 308 -2.20 14.46 32.23
CA LEU A 308 -2.87 13.17 32.15
C LEU A 308 -4.02 13.16 31.15
N ILE A 309 -3.88 12.36 30.12
CA ILE A 309 -4.92 12.16 29.08
C ILE A 309 -5.46 10.73 29.17
N LEU A 310 -6.76 10.58 29.33
CA LEU A 310 -7.47 9.30 29.22
C LEU A 310 -8.02 9.13 27.80
N ARG A 311 -7.80 7.96 27.20
CA ARG A 311 -8.41 7.55 25.94
C ARG A 311 -9.00 6.16 26.08
N MET A 312 -10.26 6.00 25.68
CA MET A 312 -10.95 4.71 25.64
C MET A 312 -11.53 4.53 24.23
N ASN A 313 -11.32 3.35 23.65
CA ASN A 313 -11.82 3.05 22.31
C ASN A 313 -12.46 1.65 22.31
N PHE A 314 -13.63 1.56 21.71
CA PHE A 314 -14.33 0.32 21.40
C PHE A 314 -14.61 0.30 19.90
N ALA A 315 -14.25 -0.78 19.23
CA ALA A 315 -14.50 -0.93 17.79
C ALA A 315 -14.76 -2.40 17.47
N SER A 316 -15.75 -2.65 16.62
CA SER A 316 -15.88 -3.92 15.91
C SER A 316 -15.13 -3.84 14.60
N GLY A 317 -14.62 -4.97 14.13
CA GLY A 317 -13.96 -5.10 12.85
C GLY A 317 -14.32 -6.45 12.23
N PHE A 318 -14.31 -6.48 10.91
CA PHE A 318 -14.55 -7.66 10.11
C PHE A 318 -13.46 -7.79 9.06
N ARG A 319 -13.05 -9.01 8.80
CA ARG A 319 -12.18 -9.34 7.69
C ARG A 319 -12.84 -10.45 6.87
N ALA A 320 -13.17 -10.14 5.62
CA ALA A 320 -13.58 -11.18 4.68
C ALA A 320 -12.40 -12.09 4.34
N PRO A 321 -12.61 -13.35 4.00
CA PRO A 321 -11.59 -14.20 3.42
C PRO A 321 -10.97 -13.54 2.19
N ASN A 322 -9.67 -13.71 2.01
CA ASN A 322 -8.96 -13.40 0.77
C ASN A 322 -8.72 -14.70 0.00
N LEU A 323 -8.33 -14.60 -1.24
CA LEU A 323 -7.87 -15.70 -2.08
C LEU A 323 -6.59 -16.30 -1.53
#